data_7349a839428d9586b817431ec587afc0
#
_entry.id   7349a839428d9586b817431ec587afc0
#
_cell.length_a   1.000
_cell.length_b   1.000
_cell.length_c   1.000
_cell.angle_alpha   90.00
_cell.angle_beta   90.00
_cell.angle_gamma   90.00
#
_symmetry.space_group_name_H-M   'P 1'
#
loop_
_entity.id
_entity.type
_entity.pdbx_description
1 polymer ?
#
loop_
_entity_poly.entity_id
_entity_poly.type
_entity_poly.pdbx_seq_one_letter_code
_entity_poly.pdbx_strand_id
1 'polypeptide(L)'
;SYAWSTALEYINKMGSSDYISKKNTVTSILKTGQSGDKACNIYDMSGNISEWTTETATNSTGKCTYIGGGIGQQQGTAFSRYVSDTVSKNNSISFRVIMYIDN
;
A
#
# COMPACT_ATOMS: atom_id res chain seq x y z
N SER A 1 2.24 5.54 6.56
CA SER A 1 2.73 6.87 6.18
C SER A 1 1.58 7.88 6.10
N TYR A 2 1.89 9.12 6.35
CA TYR A 2 0.89 10.20 6.34
C TYR A 2 0.18 10.30 4.98
N ALA A 3 0.93 10.30 3.89
CA ALA A 3 0.37 10.40 2.55
C ALA A 3 -0.52 9.21 2.19
N TRP A 4 -0.15 7.99 2.59
CA TRP A 4 -0.97 6.81 2.40
C TRP A 4 -2.30 6.93 3.16
N SER A 5 -2.24 7.30 4.43
CA SER A 5 -3.43 7.47 5.27
C SER A 5 -4.36 8.57 4.73
N THR A 6 -3.79 9.67 4.24
CA THR A 6 -4.54 10.75 3.58
C THR A 6 -5.24 10.27 2.32
N ALA A 7 -4.57 9.47 1.49
CA ALA A 7 -5.16 8.89 0.29
C ALA A 7 -6.33 7.95 0.63
N LEU A 8 -6.17 7.10 1.65
CA LEU A 8 -7.25 6.23 2.11
C LEU A 8 -8.44 7.01 2.67
N GLU A 9 -8.19 8.07 3.42
CA GLU A 9 -9.25 8.94 3.93
C GLU A 9 -10.01 9.63 2.78
N TYR A 10 -9.30 10.11 1.77
CA TYR A 10 -9.90 10.68 0.57
C TYR A 10 -10.79 9.67 -0.16
N ILE A 11 -10.29 8.45 -0.39
CA ILE A 11 -11.06 7.38 -1.03
C ILE A 11 -12.32 7.06 -0.21
N ASN A 12 -12.19 7.00 1.11
CA ASN A 12 -13.31 6.71 2.00
C ASN A 12 -14.41 7.78 1.94
N LYS A 13 -14.03 9.04 1.78
CA LYS A 13 -14.98 10.16 1.70
C LYS A 13 -15.57 10.35 0.31
N MET A 14 -14.77 10.23 -0.72
CA MET A 14 -15.13 10.61 -2.09
C MET A 14 -15.47 9.42 -2.99
N GLY A 15 -15.10 8.23 -2.59
CA GLY A 15 -15.35 7.00 -3.32
C GLY A 15 -16.22 6.03 -2.53
N SER A 16 -15.81 4.76 -2.51
CA SER A 16 -16.48 3.70 -1.75
C SER A 16 -15.83 3.50 -0.39
N SER A 17 -16.62 3.57 0.68
CA SER A 17 -16.16 3.28 2.03
C SER A 17 -15.67 1.83 2.22
N ASP A 18 -16.06 0.93 1.32
CA ASP A 18 -15.68 -0.48 1.39
C ASP A 18 -14.28 -0.76 0.82
N TYR A 19 -13.71 0.20 0.10
CA TYR A 19 -12.41 0.02 -0.57
C TYR A 19 -11.29 -0.31 0.40
N ILE A 20 -11.23 0.37 1.54
CA ILE A 20 -10.15 0.21 2.53
C ILE A 20 -10.10 -1.20 3.13
N SER A 21 -11.22 -1.91 3.15
CA SER A 21 -11.33 -3.29 3.64
C SER A 21 -11.30 -4.34 2.54
N LYS A 22 -11.20 -3.93 1.27
CA LYS A 22 -11.13 -4.85 0.15
C LYS A 22 -9.84 -5.66 0.21
N LYS A 23 -9.98 -6.98 0.22
CA LYS A 23 -8.85 -7.89 0.26
C LYS A 23 -8.18 -8.02 -1.09
N ASN A 24 -6.85 -8.14 -1.06
CA ASN A 24 -6.08 -8.48 -2.25
C ASN A 24 -6.43 -9.88 -2.76
N THR A 25 -6.68 -9.97 -4.06
CA THR A 25 -6.94 -11.25 -4.75
C THR A 25 -5.87 -11.55 -5.80
N VAL A 26 -4.88 -10.70 -5.97
CA VAL A 26 -3.82 -10.84 -6.97
C VAL A 26 -2.78 -11.84 -6.48
N THR A 27 -2.46 -12.83 -7.32
CA THR A 27 -1.52 -13.91 -7.00
C THR A 27 -0.18 -13.80 -7.72
N SER A 28 -0.07 -12.90 -8.70
CA SER A 28 1.18 -12.62 -9.44
C SER A 28 1.33 -11.13 -9.68
N ILE A 29 2.57 -10.68 -9.89
CA ILE A 29 2.86 -9.27 -10.16
C ILE A 29 2.25 -8.86 -11.50
N LEU A 30 1.48 -7.79 -11.51
CA LEU A 30 0.88 -7.18 -12.68
C LEU A 30 1.44 -5.77 -12.91
N LYS A 31 1.33 -5.27 -14.13
CA LYS A 31 1.59 -3.84 -14.39
C LYS A 31 0.55 -3.00 -13.65
N THR A 32 0.95 -1.81 -13.24
CA THR A 32 0.06 -0.87 -12.55
C THR A 32 -1.26 -0.70 -13.30
N GLY A 33 -2.35 -0.85 -12.57
CA GLY A 33 -3.70 -0.73 -13.11
C GLY A 33 -4.29 -1.99 -13.74
N GLN A 34 -3.50 -3.04 -13.96
CA GLN A 34 -4.00 -4.30 -14.55
C GLN A 34 -4.72 -5.20 -13.55
N SER A 35 -4.52 -4.98 -12.26
CA SER A 35 -5.20 -5.74 -11.20
C SER A 35 -6.70 -5.45 -11.08
N GLY A 36 -7.17 -4.36 -11.71
CA GLY A 36 -8.53 -3.84 -11.52
C GLY A 36 -8.72 -3.12 -10.18
N ASP A 37 -7.69 -3.03 -9.37
CA ASP A 37 -7.71 -2.31 -8.10
C ASP A 37 -7.52 -0.81 -8.34
N LYS A 38 -8.63 -0.09 -8.31
CA LYS A 38 -8.67 1.36 -8.56
C LYS A 38 -9.74 2.02 -7.70
N ALA A 39 -9.39 3.13 -7.07
CA ALA A 39 -10.34 4.01 -6.40
C ALA A 39 -9.89 5.47 -6.53
N CYS A 40 -10.79 6.36 -6.94
CA CYS A 40 -10.51 7.80 -7.11
C CYS A 40 -9.25 8.08 -7.96
N ASN A 41 -9.06 7.31 -9.04
CA ASN A 41 -7.87 7.35 -9.91
C ASN A 41 -6.54 6.97 -9.22
N ILE A 42 -6.61 6.35 -8.06
CA ILE A 42 -5.46 5.75 -7.38
C ILE A 42 -5.50 4.24 -7.62
N TYR A 43 -4.39 3.67 -8.04
CA TYR A 43 -4.29 2.27 -8.45
C TYR A 43 -3.51 1.43 -7.44
N ASP A 44 -3.90 0.16 -7.29
CA ASP A 44 -3.13 -0.91 -6.64
C ASP A 44 -2.77 -0.65 -5.16
N MET A 45 -3.64 0.04 -4.40
CA MET A 45 -3.40 0.22 -2.96
C MET A 45 -3.78 -1.01 -2.13
N SER A 46 -4.82 -1.76 -2.54
CA SER A 46 -5.21 -2.97 -1.82
C SER A 46 -4.56 -4.24 -2.38
N GLY A 47 -3.99 -4.17 -3.58
CA GLY A 47 -3.47 -5.34 -4.27
C GLY A 47 -2.17 -5.11 -5.02
N ASN A 48 -1.80 -6.09 -5.85
CA ASN A 48 -0.59 -6.18 -6.66
C ASN A 48 0.67 -6.34 -5.79
N ILE A 49 1.33 -5.28 -5.38
CA ILE A 49 2.55 -5.33 -4.57
C ILE A 49 2.42 -4.35 -3.40
N SER A 50 2.81 -4.81 -2.20
CA SER A 50 2.93 -3.92 -1.03
C SER A 50 4.00 -2.86 -1.27
N GLU A 51 3.92 -1.76 -0.57
CA GLU A 51 4.78 -0.60 -0.82
C GLU A 51 5.52 -0.14 0.44
N TRP A 52 6.82 0.12 0.30
CA TRP A 52 7.63 0.69 1.36
C TRP A 52 7.14 2.07 1.74
N THR A 53 7.24 2.38 3.03
CA THR A 53 6.97 3.71 3.57
C THR A 53 8.19 4.22 4.31
N THR A 54 8.13 5.48 4.70
CA THR A 54 9.13 6.08 5.61
C THR A 54 8.79 5.87 7.09
N GLU A 55 7.70 5.15 7.38
CA GLU A 55 7.35 4.79 8.76
C GLU A 55 8.36 3.80 9.34
N THR A 56 8.78 4.06 10.57
CA THR A 56 9.58 3.14 11.36
C THR A 56 8.66 2.38 12.32
N ALA A 57 8.95 1.10 12.53
CA ALA A 57 8.22 0.34 13.53
C ALA A 57 8.56 0.87 14.94
N THR A 58 7.53 1.20 15.72
CA THR A 58 7.69 1.85 17.02
C THR A 58 8.39 0.98 18.07
N ASN A 59 8.35 -0.34 17.88
CA ASN A 59 8.89 -1.32 18.84
C ASN A 59 10.07 -2.13 18.28
N SER A 60 10.67 -1.68 17.18
CA SER A 60 11.76 -2.41 16.53
C SER A 60 12.75 -1.43 15.89
N THR A 61 13.97 -1.39 16.40
CA THR A 61 15.03 -0.54 15.86
C THR A 61 15.46 -1.01 14.47
N GLY A 62 15.55 -0.09 13.52
CA GLY A 62 16.06 -0.34 12.17
C GLY A 62 15.11 -1.07 11.24
N LYS A 63 13.85 -1.22 11.61
CA LYS A 63 12.84 -1.84 10.76
C LYS A 63 11.95 -0.80 10.09
N CYS A 64 11.65 -1.05 8.83
CA CYS A 64 10.71 -0.23 8.04
C CYS A 64 9.37 -0.90 7.91
N THR A 65 8.34 -0.08 7.74
CA THR A 65 6.99 -0.52 7.49
C THR A 65 6.71 -0.50 6.00
N TYR A 66 6.07 -1.56 5.49
CA TYR A 66 5.44 -1.56 4.18
C TYR A 66 3.94 -1.76 4.34
N ILE A 67 3.16 -1.21 3.41
CA ILE A 67 1.71 -1.14 3.52
C ILE A 67 1.03 -1.58 2.24
N GLY A 68 -0.28 -1.84 2.34
CA GLY A 68 -1.10 -2.35 1.26
C GLY A 68 -1.10 -3.87 1.17
N GLY A 69 -2.03 -4.41 0.42
CA GLY A 69 -2.03 -5.83 0.07
C GLY A 69 -1.02 -6.11 -1.04
N GLY A 70 -0.55 -7.33 -1.14
CA GLY A 70 0.40 -7.74 -2.17
C GLY A 70 0.40 -9.23 -2.40
N ILE A 71 1.15 -9.69 -3.39
CA ILE A 71 1.16 -11.11 -3.81
C ILE A 71 1.52 -12.08 -2.69
N GLY A 72 2.31 -11.68 -1.71
CA GLY A 72 2.60 -12.45 -0.51
C GLY A 72 1.57 -12.26 0.62
N GLN A 73 0.57 -11.41 0.42
CA GLN A 73 -0.38 -10.95 1.43
C GLN A 73 -1.82 -11.03 0.90
N GLN A 74 -2.25 -12.21 0.49
CA GLN A 74 -3.55 -12.42 -0.17
C GLN A 74 -4.77 -12.00 0.68
N GLN A 75 -4.62 -11.93 1.98
CA GLN A 75 -5.67 -11.42 2.87
C GLN A 75 -5.43 -9.95 3.26
N GLY A 76 -4.37 -9.36 2.77
CA GLY A 76 -4.04 -7.96 3.02
C GLY A 76 -5.01 -7.01 2.32
N THR A 77 -5.17 -5.84 2.89
CA THR A 77 -6.01 -4.75 2.39
C THR A 77 -5.16 -3.49 2.21
N ALA A 78 -5.71 -2.45 1.60
CA ALA A 78 -5.05 -1.15 1.52
C ALA A 78 -4.67 -0.58 2.90
N PHE A 79 -5.31 -1.04 3.95
CA PHE A 79 -5.08 -0.61 5.33
C PHE A 79 -4.01 -1.44 6.06
N SER A 80 -3.59 -2.57 5.52
CA SER A 80 -2.63 -3.48 6.17
C SER A 80 -1.24 -2.88 6.27
N ARG A 81 -0.58 -3.12 7.42
CA ARG A 81 0.78 -2.69 7.69
C ARG A 81 1.63 -3.87 8.15
N TYR A 82 2.83 -3.94 7.62
CA TYR A 82 3.79 -5.00 7.91
C TYR A 82 5.16 -4.41 8.19
N VAL A 83 5.98 -5.14 8.91
CA VAL A 83 7.34 -4.71 9.31
C VAL A 83 8.37 -5.65 8.71
N SER A 84 9.45 -5.10 8.17
CA SER A 84 10.59 -5.86 7.66
C SER A 84 11.91 -5.11 7.87
N ASP A 85 13.02 -5.83 7.81
CA ASP A 85 14.34 -5.21 7.88
C ASP A 85 14.62 -4.33 6.66
N THR A 86 15.24 -3.20 6.89
CA THR A 86 15.54 -2.20 5.86
C THR A 86 16.52 -2.68 4.80
N VAL A 87 17.35 -3.67 5.13
CA VAL A 87 18.38 -4.20 4.25
C VAL A 87 17.91 -5.35 3.37
N SER A 88 16.72 -5.86 3.61
CA SER A 88 16.18 -6.98 2.84
C SER A 88 15.61 -6.52 1.52
N LYS A 89 16.17 -6.99 0.42
CA LYS A 89 15.52 -6.89 -0.89
C LYS A 89 14.35 -7.87 -0.93
N ASN A 90 13.20 -7.40 -1.36
CA ASN A 90 12.03 -8.24 -1.47
C ASN A 90 11.31 -7.94 -2.79
N ASN A 91 11.15 -8.97 -3.62
CA ASN A 91 10.50 -8.86 -4.92
C ASN A 91 8.98 -8.61 -4.82
N SER A 92 8.43 -8.76 -3.63
CA SER A 92 7.00 -8.54 -3.35
C SER A 92 6.72 -7.18 -2.72
N ILE A 93 7.72 -6.31 -2.62
CA ILE A 93 7.59 -4.97 -2.05
C ILE A 93 8.17 -3.96 -3.03
N SER A 94 7.39 -2.97 -3.38
CA SER A 94 7.77 -1.86 -4.26
C SER A 94 7.73 -0.53 -3.51
N PHE A 95 7.63 0.56 -4.24
CA PHE A 95 7.46 1.90 -3.68
C PHE A 95 6.51 2.71 -4.54
N ARG A 96 5.94 3.75 -3.96
CA ARG A 96 5.09 4.72 -4.65
C ARG A 96 5.71 6.10 -4.50
N VAL A 97 5.84 6.79 -5.61
CA VAL A 97 6.30 8.19 -5.62
C VAL A 97 5.16 9.09 -5.18
N ILE A 98 5.47 10.03 -4.30
CA ILE A 98 4.54 11.04 -3.81
C ILE A 98 5.13 12.41 -4.16
N MET A 99 4.29 13.27 -4.71
CA MET A 99 4.66 14.64 -5.02
C MET A 99 3.78 15.57 -4.20
N TYR A 100 4.42 16.48 -3.49
CA TYR A 100 3.74 17.58 -2.81
C TYR A 100 3.86 18.83 -3.67
N ILE A 101 2.75 19.54 -3.81
CA ILE A 101 2.73 20.84 -4.46
C ILE A 101 2.71 21.87 -3.34
N ASP A 102 3.76 22.67 -3.27
CA ASP A 102 3.88 23.80 -2.34
C ASP A 102 3.38 25.07 -3.02
N ASN A 103 2.39 25.69 -2.40
CA ASN A 103 1.76 26.91 -2.92
C ASN A 103 2.35 28.16 -2.26
#